data_12250b316b7ce5cc76b9b79c0d607c6b
#
_entry.id   12250b316b7ce5cc76b9b79c0d607c6b
#
_cell.length_a   1.000
_cell.length_b   1.000
_cell.length_c   1.000
_cell.angle_alpha   90.00
_cell.angle_beta   90.00
_cell.angle_gamma   90.00
#
_symmetry.space_group_name_H-M   'P 1'
#
loop_
_entity.id
_entity.type
_entity.pdbx_description
1 polymer ?
#
loop_
_entity_poly.entity_id
_entity_poly.type
_entity_poly.pdbx_seq_one_letter_code
_entity_poly.pdbx_strand_id
1 'polypeptide(L)'
;MQIALLGLGKMGKNIAQKLLAEGHHVVVWNRSREVLEQFRNEKSEFVIKEQLHITHSIEDLRDTLQKPRLIWVMLPSGEPTERILEELRDGIVDHGDIVIDGGNANYKDTERRFKVFQAINVKYLGIGVSGGIHGLENGYPMMVGGDKSAYEYIGNILDSLAKPNGGHTYFGEGGAGHFVKMVHNGVEYGMMQAIAEGVGVLAKSPYKLNLVSVGNNWQRGSIVSSFLMWAAVSALIKDPTLAQFDGYIDAKGEGEWTVQVAKELNVPTPVIEQALEFRKRSQYDIGVQDTFVAKMVAALRHEFGGHEIHKVETKSVEEVSK
;
A
#
# COMPACT_ATOMS: atom_id res chain seq x y z
N MET A 1 22.95 -4.49 5.47
CA MET A 1 22.41 -5.84 5.78
C MET A 1 22.02 -6.51 4.47
N GLN A 2 21.93 -7.86 4.46
CA GLN A 2 21.36 -8.59 3.32
C GLN A 2 19.88 -8.91 3.58
N ILE A 3 19.05 -8.77 2.55
CA ILE A 3 17.60 -9.03 2.63
C ILE A 3 17.07 -9.55 1.29
N ALA A 4 16.19 -10.54 1.32
CA ALA A 4 15.39 -10.90 0.15
C ALA A 4 14.09 -10.12 0.12
N LEU A 5 13.69 -9.65 -1.08
CA LEU A 5 12.39 -9.04 -1.34
C LEU A 5 11.63 -9.86 -2.38
N LEU A 6 10.49 -10.41 -1.98
CA LEU A 6 9.65 -11.26 -2.81
C LEU A 6 8.43 -10.48 -3.28
N GLY A 7 8.39 -10.19 -4.57
CA GLY A 7 7.34 -9.41 -5.21
C GLY A 7 7.79 -7.99 -5.60
N LEU A 8 7.86 -7.77 -6.92
CA LEU A 8 8.27 -6.50 -7.53
C LEU A 8 7.08 -5.75 -8.15
N GLY A 9 5.95 -5.72 -7.44
CA GLY A 9 4.86 -4.78 -7.73
C GLY A 9 5.29 -3.33 -7.46
N LYS A 10 4.38 -2.37 -7.61
CA LYS A 10 4.68 -0.92 -7.43
C LYS A 10 5.43 -0.63 -6.13
N MET A 11 4.92 -1.16 -5.00
CA MET A 11 5.55 -0.95 -3.68
C MET A 11 6.86 -1.75 -3.54
N GLY A 12 6.89 -3.02 -3.96
CA GLY A 12 8.08 -3.86 -3.83
C GLY A 12 9.27 -3.31 -4.62
N LYS A 13 9.07 -2.86 -5.87
CA LYS A 13 10.11 -2.19 -6.65
C LYS A 13 10.70 -0.97 -5.92
N ASN A 14 9.84 -0.12 -5.37
CA ASN A 14 10.25 1.09 -4.69
C ASN A 14 11.01 0.77 -3.38
N ILE A 15 10.56 -0.22 -2.62
CA ILE A 15 11.24 -0.68 -1.40
C ILE A 15 12.61 -1.26 -1.75
N ALA A 16 12.71 -2.14 -2.76
CA ALA A 16 13.98 -2.69 -3.21
C ALA A 16 14.96 -1.60 -3.65
N GLN A 17 14.48 -0.64 -4.46
CA GLN A 17 15.28 0.49 -4.91
C GLN A 17 15.79 1.35 -3.75
N LYS A 18 14.93 1.62 -2.76
CA LYS A 18 15.31 2.41 -1.58
C LYS A 18 16.36 1.69 -0.74
N LEU A 19 16.18 0.40 -0.49
CA LEU A 19 17.16 -0.41 0.23
C LEU A 19 18.53 -0.45 -0.46
N LEU A 20 18.55 -0.58 -1.79
CA LEU A 20 19.78 -0.52 -2.58
C LEU A 20 20.47 0.85 -2.46
N ALA A 21 19.70 1.93 -2.54
CA ALA A 21 20.22 3.30 -2.41
C ALA A 21 20.81 3.57 -1.03
N GLU A 22 20.26 2.94 0.02
CA GLU A 22 20.75 3.02 1.40
C GLU A 22 21.89 2.01 1.70
N GLY A 23 22.41 1.33 0.68
CA GLY A 23 23.60 0.46 0.81
C GLY A 23 23.35 -0.94 1.30
N HIS A 24 22.11 -1.42 1.29
CA HIS A 24 21.79 -2.81 1.60
C HIS A 24 22.07 -3.74 0.41
N HIS A 25 22.34 -5.02 0.69
CA HIS A 25 22.40 -6.07 -0.32
C HIS A 25 21.01 -6.69 -0.46
N VAL A 26 20.44 -6.60 -1.66
CA VAL A 26 19.06 -7.01 -1.91
C VAL A 26 19.04 -8.19 -2.87
N VAL A 27 18.42 -9.29 -2.44
CA VAL A 27 18.06 -10.42 -3.30
C VAL A 27 16.61 -10.23 -3.72
N VAL A 28 16.30 -10.25 -5.00
CA VAL A 28 14.91 -10.06 -5.46
C VAL A 28 14.39 -11.29 -6.17
N TRP A 29 13.13 -11.59 -5.90
CA TRP A 29 12.35 -12.59 -6.61
C TRP A 29 10.99 -12.02 -7.03
N ASN A 30 10.52 -12.44 -8.21
CA ASN A 30 9.16 -12.16 -8.67
C ASN A 30 8.67 -13.30 -9.56
N ARG A 31 7.37 -13.59 -9.51
CA ARG A 31 6.75 -14.63 -10.33
C ARG A 31 6.96 -14.42 -11.84
N SER A 32 6.83 -13.16 -12.33
CA SER A 32 7.12 -12.82 -13.72
C SER A 32 8.62 -12.59 -13.89
N ARG A 33 9.25 -13.39 -14.75
CA ARG A 33 10.66 -13.23 -15.13
C ARG A 33 10.91 -11.92 -15.88
N GLU A 34 9.98 -11.46 -16.68
CA GLU A 34 10.09 -10.19 -17.41
C GLU A 34 10.26 -9.02 -16.46
N VAL A 35 9.48 -8.99 -15.37
CA VAL A 35 9.59 -7.95 -14.34
C VAL A 35 10.94 -7.99 -13.63
N LEU A 36 11.49 -9.20 -13.39
CA LEU A 36 12.81 -9.38 -12.80
C LEU A 36 13.91 -8.83 -13.72
N GLU A 37 13.90 -9.22 -15.00
CA GLU A 37 14.91 -8.77 -15.97
C GLU A 37 14.80 -7.27 -16.24
N GLN A 38 13.60 -6.73 -16.30
CA GLN A 38 13.42 -5.28 -16.38
C GLN A 38 14.04 -4.58 -15.18
N PHE A 39 13.75 -5.03 -13.95
CA PHE A 39 14.30 -4.44 -12.73
C PHE A 39 15.83 -4.56 -12.67
N ARG A 40 16.37 -5.71 -13.08
CA ARG A 40 17.82 -5.93 -13.21
C ARG A 40 18.48 -4.91 -14.14
N ASN A 41 17.88 -4.69 -15.31
CA ASN A 41 18.41 -3.74 -16.31
C ASN A 41 18.33 -2.30 -15.81
N GLU A 42 17.21 -1.91 -15.20
CA GLU A 42 17.01 -0.60 -14.60
C GLU A 42 17.97 -0.31 -13.44
N LYS A 43 18.48 -1.35 -12.77
CA LYS A 43 19.34 -1.27 -11.59
C LYS A 43 20.70 -1.94 -11.81
N SER A 44 21.19 -1.93 -13.05
CA SER A 44 22.45 -2.60 -13.46
C SER A 44 23.67 -2.12 -12.69
N GLU A 45 23.71 -0.86 -12.25
CA GLU A 45 24.79 -0.33 -11.43
C GLU A 45 24.92 -1.04 -10.07
N PHE A 46 23.80 -1.50 -9.48
CA PHE A 46 23.82 -2.27 -8.22
C PHE A 46 24.16 -3.74 -8.44
N VAL A 47 23.85 -4.29 -9.63
CA VAL A 47 24.33 -5.65 -10.02
C VAL A 47 25.84 -5.65 -10.15
N ILE A 48 26.42 -4.65 -10.82
CA ILE A 48 27.87 -4.52 -10.98
C ILE A 48 28.58 -4.36 -9.62
N LYS A 49 27.94 -3.68 -8.66
CA LYS A 49 28.46 -3.52 -7.30
C LYS A 49 28.17 -4.72 -6.39
N GLU A 50 27.61 -5.79 -6.91
CA GLU A 50 27.19 -6.98 -6.14
C GLU A 50 26.17 -6.70 -5.01
N GLN A 51 25.48 -5.56 -5.06
CA GLN A 51 24.45 -5.18 -4.09
C GLN A 51 23.06 -5.72 -4.46
N LEU A 52 22.81 -5.97 -5.75
CA LEU A 52 21.58 -6.56 -6.26
C LEU A 52 21.84 -7.96 -6.82
N HIS A 53 21.17 -8.94 -6.25
CA HIS A 53 21.13 -10.31 -6.76
C HIS A 53 19.70 -10.65 -7.24
N ILE A 54 19.62 -11.28 -8.42
CA ILE A 54 18.35 -11.76 -8.98
C ILE A 54 18.27 -13.26 -8.76
N THR A 55 17.20 -13.76 -8.17
CA THR A 55 16.90 -15.17 -8.15
C THR A 55 15.65 -15.50 -8.94
N HIS A 56 15.68 -16.62 -9.65
CA HIS A 56 14.55 -17.11 -10.44
C HIS A 56 13.73 -18.16 -9.71
N SER A 57 14.24 -18.64 -8.59
CA SER A 57 13.65 -19.69 -7.75
C SER A 57 13.63 -19.24 -6.29
N ILE A 58 12.59 -19.58 -5.56
CA ILE A 58 12.49 -19.33 -4.11
C ILE A 58 13.45 -20.25 -3.37
N GLU A 59 13.65 -21.47 -3.86
CA GLU A 59 14.56 -22.45 -3.29
C GLU A 59 16.00 -21.95 -3.22
N ASP A 60 16.45 -21.17 -4.20
CA ASP A 60 17.79 -20.58 -4.24
C ASP A 60 18.06 -19.63 -3.06
N LEU A 61 17.01 -19.09 -2.43
CA LEU A 61 17.14 -18.19 -1.27
C LEU A 61 17.83 -18.88 -0.09
N ARG A 62 17.67 -20.20 0.02
CA ARG A 62 18.27 -20.97 1.09
C ARG A 62 19.79 -20.87 1.11
N ASP A 63 20.40 -20.91 -0.07
CA ASP A 63 21.85 -20.91 -0.23
C ASP A 63 22.40 -19.50 -0.52
N THR A 64 21.57 -18.59 -1.02
CA THR A 64 21.96 -17.22 -1.35
C THR A 64 22.00 -16.32 -0.11
N LEU A 65 21.09 -16.53 0.84
CA LEU A 65 20.97 -15.66 2.01
C LEU A 65 21.84 -16.13 3.18
N GLN A 66 22.51 -15.18 3.82
CA GLN A 66 23.23 -15.41 5.07
C GLN A 66 22.27 -15.57 6.25
N LYS A 67 22.59 -16.45 7.18
CA LYS A 67 21.82 -16.63 8.43
C LYS A 67 22.14 -15.51 9.44
N PRO A 68 21.16 -15.05 10.20
CA PRO A 68 19.73 -15.33 10.01
C PRO A 68 19.22 -14.74 8.70
N ARG A 69 18.52 -15.55 7.91
CA ARG A 69 17.93 -15.08 6.65
C ARG A 69 16.84 -14.07 6.94
N LEU A 70 16.85 -12.99 6.18
CA LEU A 70 15.84 -11.94 6.27
C LEU A 70 15.06 -11.90 4.95
N ILE A 71 13.77 -12.25 5.01
CA ILE A 71 12.91 -12.39 3.82
C ILE A 71 11.68 -11.52 3.99
N TRP A 72 11.52 -10.54 3.09
CA TRP A 72 10.37 -9.63 3.05
C TRP A 72 9.46 -10.00 1.88
N VAL A 73 8.24 -10.42 2.19
CA VAL A 73 7.18 -10.73 1.22
C VAL A 73 6.35 -9.48 0.97
N MET A 74 6.21 -9.09 -0.31
CA MET A 74 5.48 -7.90 -0.75
C MET A 74 4.49 -8.26 -1.87
N LEU A 75 3.51 -9.09 -1.52
CA LEU A 75 2.56 -9.71 -2.43
C LEU A 75 1.11 -9.27 -2.11
N PRO A 76 0.17 -9.44 -3.06
CA PRO A 76 -1.25 -9.26 -2.78
C PRO A 76 -1.72 -10.17 -1.65
N SER A 77 -2.62 -9.66 -0.79
CA SER A 77 -3.22 -10.45 0.29
C SER A 77 -3.98 -11.68 -0.23
N GLY A 78 -4.12 -12.68 0.64
CA GLY A 78 -4.80 -13.92 0.34
C GLY A 78 -3.87 -15.00 -0.21
N GLU A 79 -4.36 -15.79 -1.15
CA GLU A 79 -3.70 -17.01 -1.67
C GLU A 79 -2.27 -16.77 -2.18
N PRO A 80 -1.94 -15.67 -2.93
CA PRO A 80 -0.57 -15.47 -3.40
C PRO A 80 0.45 -15.34 -2.27
N THR A 81 0.11 -14.63 -1.20
CA THR A 81 0.97 -14.49 -0.01
C THR A 81 1.02 -15.81 0.77
N GLU A 82 -0.10 -16.48 0.95
CA GLU A 82 -0.17 -17.76 1.69
C GLU A 82 0.76 -18.81 1.08
N ARG A 83 0.65 -19.02 -0.23
CA ARG A 83 1.47 -20.00 -0.94
C ARG A 83 2.98 -19.74 -0.76
N ILE A 84 3.42 -18.51 -0.90
CA ILE A 84 4.84 -18.17 -0.74
C ILE A 84 5.30 -18.39 0.72
N LEU A 85 4.47 -18.02 1.69
CA LEU A 85 4.79 -18.25 3.10
C LEU A 85 4.87 -19.74 3.45
N GLU A 86 4.04 -20.59 2.83
CA GLU A 86 4.10 -22.04 2.96
C GLU A 86 5.39 -22.61 2.34
N GLU A 87 5.74 -22.19 1.11
CA GLU A 87 7.00 -22.58 0.46
C GLU A 87 8.23 -22.18 1.31
N LEU A 88 8.21 -20.97 1.88
CA LEU A 88 9.29 -20.53 2.79
C LEU A 88 9.38 -21.40 4.04
N ARG A 89 8.24 -21.68 4.68
CA ARG A 89 8.16 -22.50 5.90
C ARG A 89 8.67 -23.92 5.67
N ASP A 90 8.27 -24.52 4.56
CA ASP A 90 8.45 -25.97 4.35
C ASP A 90 9.84 -26.33 3.76
N GLY A 91 10.57 -25.33 3.18
CA GLY A 91 11.83 -25.66 2.51
C GLY A 91 12.99 -24.67 2.66
N ILE A 92 12.73 -23.43 3.08
CA ILE A 92 13.74 -22.37 2.95
C ILE A 92 14.24 -21.87 4.30
N VAL A 93 13.32 -21.57 5.22
CA VAL A 93 13.68 -20.96 6.51
C VAL A 93 14.00 -21.98 7.58
N ASP A 94 14.95 -21.63 8.42
CA ASP A 94 15.38 -22.41 9.57
C ASP A 94 15.22 -21.60 10.86
N HIS A 95 15.48 -22.24 12.00
CA HIS A 95 15.52 -21.62 13.32
C HIS A 95 16.30 -20.29 13.33
N GLY A 96 15.66 -19.24 13.80
CA GLY A 96 16.25 -17.90 13.95
C GLY A 96 16.13 -17.00 12.73
N ASP A 97 15.71 -17.53 11.57
CA ASP A 97 15.41 -16.71 10.38
C ASP A 97 14.22 -15.79 10.63
N ILE A 98 14.11 -14.74 9.82
CA ILE A 98 13.10 -13.68 9.96
C ILE A 98 12.29 -13.59 8.67
N VAL A 99 10.97 -13.77 8.78
CA VAL A 99 10.03 -13.61 7.68
C VAL A 99 9.15 -12.38 7.96
N ILE A 100 9.03 -11.51 6.96
CA ILE A 100 8.24 -10.29 7.01
C ILE A 100 7.13 -10.36 5.98
N ASP A 101 5.89 -10.22 6.41
CA ASP A 101 4.75 -9.94 5.54
C ASP A 101 4.54 -8.41 5.51
N GLY A 102 4.93 -7.78 4.41
CA GLY A 102 4.81 -6.34 4.19
C GLY A 102 3.65 -5.97 3.27
N GLY A 103 2.85 -6.94 2.86
CA GLY A 103 1.63 -6.71 2.08
C GLY A 103 0.51 -6.12 2.93
N ASN A 104 -0.57 -5.71 2.27
CA ASN A 104 -1.80 -5.38 3.00
C ASN A 104 -2.52 -6.67 3.36
N ALA A 105 -2.38 -7.15 4.58
CA ALA A 105 -2.98 -8.40 5.04
C ALA A 105 -4.07 -8.18 6.09
N ASN A 106 -5.03 -9.11 6.15
CA ASN A 106 -5.94 -9.14 7.28
C ASN A 106 -5.16 -9.53 8.54
N TYR A 107 -5.31 -8.76 9.61
CA TYR A 107 -4.58 -8.97 10.85
C TYR A 107 -4.83 -10.35 11.48
N LYS A 108 -6.00 -10.96 11.25
CA LYS A 108 -6.33 -12.32 11.72
C LYS A 108 -5.47 -13.39 11.02
N ASP A 109 -5.21 -13.20 9.72
CA ASP A 109 -4.28 -14.06 8.99
C ASP A 109 -2.85 -13.88 9.48
N THR A 110 -2.44 -12.64 9.72
CA THR A 110 -1.12 -12.33 10.27
C THR A 110 -0.93 -12.96 11.66
N GLU A 111 -1.93 -12.89 12.51
CA GLU A 111 -1.93 -13.55 13.83
C GLU A 111 -1.77 -15.07 13.72
N ARG A 112 -2.47 -15.69 12.77
CA ARG A 112 -2.35 -17.13 12.50
C ARG A 112 -0.93 -17.49 12.00
N ARG A 113 -0.43 -16.74 11.03
CA ARG A 113 0.91 -16.92 10.45
C ARG A 113 2.00 -16.75 11.49
N PHE A 114 1.89 -15.73 12.34
CA PHE A 114 2.80 -15.52 13.45
C PHE A 114 2.95 -16.77 14.33
N LYS A 115 1.83 -17.39 14.72
CA LYS A 115 1.84 -18.64 15.52
C LYS A 115 2.46 -19.81 14.77
N VAL A 116 2.20 -19.93 13.48
CA VAL A 116 2.76 -21.00 12.63
C VAL A 116 4.28 -20.90 12.54
N PHE A 117 4.83 -19.72 12.28
CA PHE A 117 6.27 -19.50 12.22
C PHE A 117 6.94 -19.60 13.59
N GLN A 118 6.30 -19.11 14.63
CA GLN A 118 6.78 -19.24 16.00
C GLN A 118 6.94 -20.72 16.42
N ALA A 119 6.03 -21.59 16.00
CA ALA A 119 6.07 -23.02 16.33
C ALA A 119 7.32 -23.74 15.77
N ILE A 120 7.93 -23.21 14.72
CA ILE A 120 9.18 -23.69 14.12
C ILE A 120 10.40 -22.82 14.47
N ASN A 121 10.26 -21.95 15.47
CA ASN A 121 11.29 -21.00 15.92
C ASN A 121 11.82 -20.06 14.82
N VAL A 122 10.99 -19.73 13.85
CA VAL A 122 11.22 -18.66 12.87
C VAL A 122 10.49 -17.42 13.36
N LYS A 123 11.16 -16.28 13.31
CA LYS A 123 10.60 -15.00 13.72
C LYS A 123 9.72 -14.42 12.60
N TYR A 124 8.54 -13.95 12.97
CA TYR A 124 7.60 -13.42 11.99
C TYR A 124 7.17 -11.99 12.34
N LEU A 125 7.16 -11.12 11.33
CA LEU A 125 6.68 -9.74 11.44
C LEU A 125 5.58 -9.47 10.40
N GLY A 126 4.50 -8.86 10.85
CA GLY A 126 3.50 -8.23 9.99
C GLY A 126 3.74 -6.71 9.97
N ILE A 127 4.07 -6.16 8.81
CA ILE A 127 4.41 -4.74 8.67
C ILE A 127 3.44 -4.05 7.71
N GLY A 128 2.53 -3.27 8.25
CA GLY A 128 1.70 -2.38 7.46
C GLY A 128 2.50 -1.19 6.96
N VAL A 129 2.69 -1.08 5.64
CA VAL A 129 3.43 0.01 5.01
C VAL A 129 2.47 1.07 4.50
N SER A 130 2.73 2.34 4.79
CA SER A 130 2.01 3.50 4.25
C SER A 130 2.96 4.38 3.43
N GLY A 131 2.45 5.47 2.83
CA GLY A 131 3.23 6.38 1.98
C GLY A 131 3.05 6.16 0.47
N GLY A 132 2.45 5.04 0.06
CA GLY A 132 2.14 4.74 -1.34
C GLY A 132 3.36 4.82 -2.24
N ILE A 133 3.16 5.23 -3.50
CA ILE A 133 4.24 5.36 -4.48
C ILE A 133 5.25 6.48 -4.12
N HIS A 134 4.85 7.44 -3.29
CA HIS A 134 5.68 8.56 -2.86
C HIS A 134 6.62 8.21 -1.69
N GLY A 135 6.45 7.04 -1.07
CA GLY A 135 7.33 6.57 0.00
C GLY A 135 8.79 6.38 -0.44
N LEU A 136 9.04 6.16 -1.72
CA LEU A 136 10.40 6.10 -2.27
C LEU A 136 11.19 7.38 -1.95
N GLU A 137 10.58 8.54 -2.14
CA GLU A 137 11.20 9.84 -1.92
C GLU A 137 11.02 10.34 -0.49
N ASN A 138 9.80 10.21 0.04
CA ASN A 138 9.41 10.81 1.32
C ASN A 138 9.68 9.91 2.54
N GLY A 139 9.97 8.62 2.33
CA GLY A 139 10.06 7.62 3.39
C GLY A 139 8.71 6.97 3.69
N TYR A 140 8.78 5.76 4.22
CA TYR A 140 7.61 4.94 4.52
C TYR A 140 7.27 5.00 6.01
N PRO A 141 6.05 5.43 6.40
CA PRO A 141 5.48 5.10 7.70
C PRO A 141 5.17 3.60 7.78
N MET A 142 5.69 2.93 8.81
CA MET A 142 5.55 1.47 8.97
C MET A 142 4.97 1.12 10.35
N MET A 143 3.90 0.33 10.35
CA MET A 143 3.22 -0.19 11.54
C MET A 143 3.65 -1.64 11.74
N VAL A 144 4.50 -1.89 12.75
CA VAL A 144 5.15 -3.19 12.93
C VAL A 144 4.47 -3.99 14.05
N GLY A 145 4.15 -5.25 13.77
CA GLY A 145 3.71 -6.23 14.76
C GLY A 145 4.43 -7.56 14.57
N GLY A 146 4.41 -8.41 15.58
CA GLY A 146 5.02 -9.73 15.56
C GLY A 146 6.16 -9.89 16.58
N ASP A 147 7.22 -10.61 16.23
CA ASP A 147 8.34 -10.87 17.13
C ASP A 147 9.14 -9.58 17.42
N LYS A 148 9.17 -9.17 18.70
CA LYS A 148 9.85 -7.95 19.12
C LYS A 148 11.36 -8.00 18.89
N SER A 149 11.99 -9.17 19.07
CA SER A 149 13.43 -9.31 18.85
C SER A 149 13.80 -9.22 17.36
N ALA A 150 12.90 -9.66 16.47
CA ALA A 150 13.07 -9.46 15.04
C ALA A 150 12.95 -7.98 14.67
N TYR A 151 11.95 -7.25 15.23
CA TYR A 151 11.81 -5.82 15.02
C TYR A 151 13.09 -5.07 15.42
N GLU A 152 13.65 -5.36 16.60
CA GLU A 152 14.89 -4.75 17.07
C GLU A 152 16.08 -5.09 16.16
N TYR A 153 16.16 -6.32 15.67
CA TYR A 153 17.23 -6.79 14.78
C TYR A 153 17.23 -6.07 13.41
N ILE A 154 16.04 -5.85 12.82
CA ILE A 154 15.92 -5.20 11.50
C ILE A 154 15.85 -3.67 11.56
N GLY A 155 16.09 -3.05 12.72
CA GLY A 155 15.97 -1.60 12.92
C GLY A 155 16.64 -0.78 11.83
N ASN A 156 17.87 -1.12 11.44
CA ASN A 156 18.59 -0.41 10.36
C ASN A 156 17.89 -0.49 8.99
N ILE A 157 17.19 -1.58 8.69
CA ILE A 157 16.39 -1.72 7.46
C ILE A 157 15.19 -0.77 7.53
N LEU A 158 14.51 -0.75 8.67
CA LEU A 158 13.34 0.10 8.87
C LEU A 158 13.72 1.58 8.88
N ASP A 159 14.83 1.95 9.52
CA ASP A 159 15.38 3.32 9.49
C ASP A 159 15.69 3.78 8.06
N SER A 160 16.29 2.91 7.24
CA SER A 160 16.59 3.20 5.84
C SER A 160 15.33 3.43 5.03
N LEU A 161 14.29 2.62 5.23
CA LEU A 161 13.01 2.79 4.55
C LEU A 161 12.23 4.02 5.04
N ALA A 162 12.39 4.40 6.31
CA ALA A 162 11.69 5.53 6.90
C ALA A 162 12.20 6.90 6.44
N LYS A 163 13.44 7.02 6.02
CA LYS A 163 14.04 8.31 5.60
C LYS A 163 13.36 8.88 4.35
N PRO A 164 13.26 10.23 4.21
CA PRO A 164 13.64 11.24 5.22
C PRO A 164 12.53 11.55 6.24
N ASN A 165 11.23 11.30 5.94
CA ASN A 165 10.10 11.80 6.71
C ASN A 165 9.13 10.71 7.19
N GLY A 166 9.44 9.44 6.92
CA GLY A 166 8.68 8.30 7.44
C GLY A 166 9.05 7.97 8.89
N GLY A 167 8.62 6.80 9.34
CA GLY A 167 8.93 6.31 10.66
C GLY A 167 8.45 4.87 10.83
N HIS A 168 8.89 4.22 11.89
CA HIS A 168 8.39 2.89 12.22
C HIS A 168 8.14 2.76 13.71
N THR A 169 7.10 2.03 14.07
CA THR A 169 6.74 1.81 15.48
C THR A 169 6.27 0.38 15.65
N TYR A 170 6.73 -0.25 16.73
CA TYR A 170 6.26 -1.55 17.17
C TYR A 170 4.98 -1.40 17.99
N PHE A 171 3.91 -2.07 17.57
CA PHE A 171 2.58 -1.96 18.19
C PHE A 171 2.20 -3.17 19.05
N GLY A 172 2.98 -4.24 19.01
CA GLY A 172 2.70 -5.47 19.77
C GLY A 172 2.97 -6.74 18.99
N GLU A 173 2.73 -7.87 19.62
CA GLU A 173 2.92 -9.19 19.01
C GLU A 173 1.87 -9.52 17.95
N GLY A 174 2.11 -10.58 17.21
CA GLY A 174 1.16 -11.16 16.26
C GLY A 174 0.71 -10.18 15.17
N GLY A 175 -0.60 -10.03 15.03
CA GLY A 175 -1.24 -9.20 14.00
C GLY A 175 -1.30 -7.71 14.28
N ALA A 176 -0.70 -7.20 15.38
CA ALA A 176 -0.87 -5.82 15.83
C ALA A 176 -0.51 -4.76 14.77
N GLY A 177 0.57 -4.96 14.01
CA GLY A 177 0.99 -4.03 12.94
C GLY A 177 -0.05 -3.90 11.84
N HIS A 178 -0.52 -5.03 11.30
CA HIS A 178 -1.57 -5.03 10.28
C HIS A 178 -2.94 -4.58 10.82
N PHE A 179 -3.22 -4.81 12.11
CA PHE A 179 -4.42 -4.23 12.74
C PHE A 179 -4.40 -2.71 12.71
N VAL A 180 -3.29 -2.09 13.13
CA VAL A 180 -3.13 -0.63 13.10
C VAL A 180 -3.18 -0.10 11.66
N LYS A 181 -2.56 -0.80 10.70
CA LYS A 181 -2.61 -0.44 9.28
C LYS A 181 -4.02 -0.54 8.71
N MET A 182 -4.78 -1.57 9.05
CA MET A 182 -6.16 -1.74 8.64
C MET A 182 -7.03 -0.57 9.10
N VAL A 183 -6.92 -0.19 10.38
CA VAL A 183 -7.66 0.96 10.93
C VAL A 183 -7.22 2.28 10.28
N HIS A 184 -5.91 2.46 10.04
CA HIS A 184 -5.40 3.60 9.28
C HIS A 184 -6.11 3.73 7.92
N ASN A 185 -6.27 2.62 7.18
CA ASN A 185 -6.93 2.65 5.89
C ASN A 185 -8.45 2.91 6.01
N GLY A 186 -9.09 2.45 7.06
CA GLY A 186 -10.48 2.84 7.37
C GLY A 186 -10.63 4.34 7.57
N VAL A 187 -9.75 4.96 8.35
CA VAL A 187 -9.69 6.44 8.53
C VAL A 187 -9.46 7.15 7.19
N GLU A 188 -8.54 6.62 6.37
CA GLU A 188 -8.26 7.15 5.03
C GLU A 188 -9.50 7.18 4.14
N TYR A 189 -10.38 6.16 4.21
CA TYR A 189 -11.66 6.15 3.47
C TYR A 189 -12.55 7.33 3.85
N GLY A 190 -12.74 7.56 5.15
CA GLY A 190 -13.54 8.69 5.64
C GLY A 190 -12.96 10.05 5.25
N MET A 191 -11.64 10.20 5.35
CA MET A 191 -10.95 11.44 4.98
C MET A 191 -11.07 11.73 3.48
N MET A 192 -10.86 10.73 2.61
CA MET A 192 -11.02 10.91 1.16
C MET A 192 -12.44 11.31 0.81
N GLN A 193 -13.43 10.67 1.42
CA GLN A 193 -14.85 10.97 1.19
C GLN A 193 -15.16 12.41 1.59
N ALA A 194 -14.76 12.84 2.77
CA ALA A 194 -15.01 14.19 3.27
C ALA A 194 -14.33 15.26 2.40
N ILE A 195 -13.10 15.03 1.96
CA ILE A 195 -12.39 15.94 1.04
C ILE A 195 -13.13 16.04 -0.31
N ALA A 196 -13.50 14.88 -0.88
CA ALA A 196 -14.19 14.85 -2.17
C ALA A 196 -15.57 15.56 -2.13
N GLU A 197 -16.33 15.35 -1.06
CA GLU A 197 -17.61 16.03 -0.83
C GLU A 197 -17.42 17.55 -0.68
N GLY A 198 -16.48 17.97 0.16
CA GLY A 198 -16.19 19.39 0.36
C GLY A 198 -15.76 20.10 -0.93
N VAL A 199 -14.86 19.48 -1.71
CA VAL A 199 -14.46 20.02 -3.02
C VAL A 199 -15.65 20.01 -4.00
N GLY A 200 -16.50 18.98 -3.96
CA GLY A 200 -17.73 18.91 -4.75
C GLY A 200 -18.72 20.05 -4.45
N VAL A 201 -18.89 20.40 -3.17
CA VAL A 201 -19.70 21.56 -2.76
C VAL A 201 -19.11 22.87 -3.33
N LEU A 202 -17.79 23.05 -3.23
CA LEU A 202 -17.12 24.22 -3.78
C LEU A 202 -17.28 24.32 -5.31
N ALA A 203 -17.19 23.18 -6.01
CA ALA A 203 -17.38 23.12 -7.47
C ALA A 203 -18.79 23.54 -7.92
N LYS A 204 -19.80 23.31 -7.08
CA LYS A 204 -21.21 23.67 -7.33
C LYS A 204 -21.62 25.01 -6.71
N SER A 205 -20.68 25.69 -6.04
CA SER A 205 -20.99 26.97 -5.39
C SER A 205 -21.39 28.05 -6.40
N PRO A 206 -22.16 29.10 -5.98
CA PRO A 206 -22.50 30.22 -6.85
C PRO A 206 -21.27 31.11 -7.18
N TYR A 207 -20.17 30.89 -6.51
CA TYR A 207 -18.92 31.60 -6.72
C TYR A 207 -18.07 30.90 -7.78
N LYS A 208 -17.45 31.64 -8.68
CA LYS A 208 -16.52 31.08 -9.69
C LYS A 208 -15.16 30.79 -9.04
N LEU A 209 -15.12 29.79 -8.18
CA LEU A 209 -13.91 29.42 -7.40
C LEU A 209 -12.89 28.71 -8.27
N ASN A 210 -11.61 29.08 -8.10
CA ASN A 210 -10.50 28.27 -8.56
C ASN A 210 -10.19 27.21 -7.47
N LEU A 211 -10.60 25.97 -7.68
CA LEU A 211 -10.47 24.89 -6.71
C LEU A 211 -9.01 24.58 -6.35
N VAL A 212 -8.09 24.71 -7.30
CA VAL A 212 -6.64 24.57 -7.06
C VAL A 212 -6.16 25.63 -6.08
N SER A 213 -6.59 26.89 -6.26
CA SER A 213 -6.24 27.99 -5.35
C SER A 213 -6.81 27.78 -3.94
N VAL A 214 -8.04 27.27 -3.84
CA VAL A 214 -8.65 26.92 -2.54
C VAL A 214 -7.84 25.83 -1.84
N GLY A 215 -7.56 24.71 -2.53
CA GLY A 215 -6.82 23.62 -1.96
C GLY A 215 -5.38 24.00 -1.57
N ASN A 216 -4.70 24.80 -2.40
CA ASN A 216 -3.37 25.34 -2.06
C ASN A 216 -3.41 26.26 -0.83
N ASN A 217 -4.48 27.05 -0.65
CA ASN A 217 -4.66 27.86 0.54
C ASN A 217 -4.83 26.96 1.79
N TRP A 218 -5.67 25.94 1.69
CA TRP A 218 -5.90 25.00 2.79
C TRP A 218 -4.66 24.22 3.19
N GLN A 219 -3.76 23.93 2.24
CA GLN A 219 -2.50 23.25 2.52
C GLN A 219 -1.48 24.09 3.32
N ARG A 220 -1.69 25.42 3.42
CA ARG A 220 -0.79 26.34 4.14
C ARG A 220 -1.09 26.40 5.64
N GLY A 221 -1.23 25.23 6.29
CA GLY A 221 -1.39 25.10 7.73
C GLY A 221 -2.83 25.26 8.23
N SER A 222 -3.85 25.08 7.37
CA SER A 222 -5.23 24.98 7.85
C SER A 222 -5.47 23.64 8.55
N ILE A 223 -6.56 23.54 9.30
CA ILE A 223 -6.95 22.32 10.04
C ILE A 223 -7.14 21.10 9.11
N VAL A 224 -7.53 21.31 7.85
CA VAL A 224 -7.72 20.25 6.86
C VAL A 224 -6.48 19.97 5.99
N SER A 225 -5.35 20.62 6.31
CA SER A 225 -4.08 20.34 5.64
C SER A 225 -3.68 18.88 5.83
N SER A 226 -3.39 18.17 4.74
CA SER A 226 -3.06 16.75 4.79
C SER A 226 -2.44 16.27 3.48
N PHE A 227 -1.79 15.10 3.51
CA PHE A 227 -1.32 14.44 2.29
C PHE A 227 -2.45 14.18 1.28
N LEU A 228 -3.65 13.82 1.76
CA LEU A 228 -4.81 13.61 0.90
C LEU A 228 -5.31 14.92 0.27
N MET A 229 -5.25 16.04 0.98
CA MET A 229 -5.56 17.35 0.40
C MET A 229 -4.53 17.72 -0.68
N TRP A 230 -3.25 17.44 -0.47
CA TRP A 230 -2.23 17.60 -1.51
C TRP A 230 -2.56 16.75 -2.75
N ALA A 231 -2.95 15.50 -2.57
CA ALA A 231 -3.35 14.63 -3.68
C ALA A 231 -4.57 15.17 -4.44
N ALA A 232 -5.57 15.74 -3.74
CA ALA A 232 -6.71 16.39 -4.37
C ALA A 232 -6.29 17.60 -5.23
N VAL A 233 -5.40 18.44 -4.72
CA VAL A 233 -4.85 19.57 -5.47
C VAL A 233 -4.07 19.10 -6.69
N SER A 234 -3.25 18.06 -6.54
CA SER A 234 -2.46 17.48 -7.64
C SER A 234 -3.35 16.94 -8.76
N ALA A 235 -4.44 16.25 -8.40
CA ALA A 235 -5.43 15.79 -9.38
C ALA A 235 -6.09 16.95 -10.13
N LEU A 236 -6.52 18.00 -9.42
CA LEU A 236 -7.17 19.17 -10.00
C LEU A 236 -6.23 20.01 -10.88
N ILE A 237 -4.93 20.03 -10.60
CA ILE A 237 -3.93 20.68 -11.48
C ILE A 237 -3.86 19.94 -12.81
N LYS A 238 -3.87 18.61 -12.79
CA LYS A 238 -3.77 17.77 -13.99
C LYS A 238 -5.08 17.78 -14.80
N ASP A 239 -6.21 17.71 -14.13
CA ASP A 239 -7.55 17.71 -14.73
C ASP A 239 -8.56 18.42 -13.80
N PRO A 240 -8.83 19.72 -14.01
CA PRO A 240 -9.76 20.49 -13.18
C PRO A 240 -11.20 19.96 -13.18
N THR A 241 -11.58 19.19 -14.18
CA THR A 241 -12.93 18.64 -14.36
C THR A 241 -13.04 17.17 -13.96
N LEU A 242 -11.90 16.52 -13.75
CA LEU A 242 -11.78 15.07 -13.50
C LEU A 242 -12.45 14.22 -14.61
N ALA A 243 -12.44 14.72 -15.84
CA ALA A 243 -13.12 14.09 -16.98
C ALA A 243 -12.49 12.75 -17.39
N GLN A 244 -11.20 12.53 -17.06
CA GLN A 244 -10.51 11.28 -17.32
C GLN A 244 -10.94 10.11 -16.40
N PHE A 245 -11.68 10.39 -15.31
CA PHE A 245 -12.13 9.41 -14.35
C PHE A 245 -13.61 9.07 -14.58
N ASP A 246 -13.96 7.80 -14.53
CA ASP A 246 -15.35 7.34 -14.57
C ASP A 246 -16.03 7.27 -13.18
N GLY A 247 -15.26 7.51 -12.11
CA GLY A 247 -15.73 7.48 -10.74
C GLY A 247 -15.99 6.08 -10.17
N TYR A 248 -15.61 5.01 -10.87
CA TYR A 248 -15.58 3.66 -10.29
C TYR A 248 -14.51 3.58 -9.20
N ILE A 249 -14.88 3.07 -8.03
CA ILE A 249 -13.99 2.99 -6.87
C ILE A 249 -14.00 1.59 -6.30
N ASP A 250 -12.85 0.92 -6.25
CA ASP A 250 -12.74 -0.36 -5.53
C ASP A 250 -13.08 -0.21 -4.05
N ALA A 251 -13.82 -1.17 -3.53
CA ALA A 251 -14.36 -1.17 -2.16
C ALA A 251 -13.99 -2.41 -1.35
N LYS A 252 -12.86 -3.06 -1.68
CA LYS A 252 -12.39 -4.29 -1.02
C LYS A 252 -11.22 -4.00 -0.10
N GLY A 253 -11.00 -4.91 0.87
CA GLY A 253 -9.84 -4.91 1.74
C GLY A 253 -10.02 -4.15 3.04
N GLU A 254 -9.05 -3.35 3.44
CA GLU A 254 -8.86 -2.86 4.81
C GLU A 254 -9.98 -1.96 5.32
N GLY A 255 -10.61 -1.16 4.44
CA GLY A 255 -11.78 -0.36 4.82
C GLY A 255 -12.97 -1.23 5.24
N GLU A 256 -13.22 -2.32 4.52
CA GLU A 256 -14.26 -3.29 4.88
C GLU A 256 -13.92 -4.06 6.15
N TRP A 257 -12.66 -4.49 6.29
CA TRP A 257 -12.18 -5.16 7.51
C TRP A 257 -12.27 -4.25 8.74
N THR A 258 -11.99 -2.95 8.58
CA THR A 258 -12.13 -1.97 9.66
C THR A 258 -13.57 -1.87 10.15
N VAL A 259 -14.54 -1.77 9.22
CA VAL A 259 -15.96 -1.73 9.57
C VAL A 259 -16.42 -3.03 10.25
N GLN A 260 -15.95 -4.18 9.74
CA GLN A 260 -16.26 -5.47 10.33
C GLN A 260 -15.77 -5.59 11.78
N VAL A 261 -14.51 -5.23 12.00
CA VAL A 261 -13.90 -5.28 13.34
C VAL A 261 -14.52 -4.25 14.28
N ALA A 262 -14.87 -3.06 13.80
CA ALA A 262 -15.58 -2.08 14.60
C ALA A 262 -16.93 -2.62 15.14
N LYS A 263 -17.66 -3.37 14.31
CA LYS A 263 -18.88 -4.08 14.74
C LYS A 263 -18.60 -5.17 15.79
N GLU A 264 -17.54 -5.96 15.60
CA GLU A 264 -17.10 -6.97 16.57
C GLU A 264 -16.76 -6.33 17.93
N LEU A 265 -16.14 -5.15 17.90
CA LEU A 265 -15.73 -4.38 19.10
C LEU A 265 -16.84 -3.45 19.64
N ASN A 266 -18.01 -3.40 19.01
CA ASN A 266 -19.10 -2.49 19.36
C ASN A 266 -18.71 -1.00 19.31
N VAL A 267 -17.83 -0.62 18.37
CA VAL A 267 -17.45 0.77 18.12
C VAL A 267 -18.23 1.31 16.93
N PRO A 268 -19.06 2.35 17.09
CA PRO A 268 -19.78 2.94 15.97
C PRO A 268 -18.82 3.67 15.02
N THR A 269 -18.91 3.37 13.72
CA THR A 269 -18.06 3.95 12.67
C THR A 269 -18.87 4.52 11.49
N PRO A 270 -19.89 5.36 11.74
CA PRO A 270 -20.82 5.79 10.68
C PRO A 270 -20.13 6.49 9.52
N VAL A 271 -19.08 7.27 9.74
CA VAL A 271 -18.34 7.98 8.68
C VAL A 271 -17.60 7.00 7.78
N ILE A 272 -16.91 6.01 8.35
CA ILE A 272 -16.16 5.00 7.58
C ILE A 272 -17.14 4.07 6.84
N GLU A 273 -18.25 3.70 7.48
CA GLU A 273 -19.32 2.89 6.88
C GLU A 273 -19.93 3.59 5.66
N GLN A 274 -20.27 4.86 5.77
CA GLN A 274 -20.81 5.63 4.65
C GLN A 274 -19.81 5.81 3.51
N ALA A 275 -18.52 6.03 3.81
CA ALA A 275 -17.47 6.07 2.81
C ALA A 275 -17.30 4.74 2.07
N LEU A 276 -17.39 3.62 2.79
CA LEU A 276 -17.35 2.27 2.22
C LEU A 276 -18.59 2.01 1.34
N GLU A 277 -19.78 2.36 1.82
CA GLU A 277 -21.04 2.19 1.08
C GLU A 277 -21.03 3.05 -0.21
N PHE A 278 -20.57 4.29 -0.14
CA PHE A 278 -20.43 5.15 -1.32
C PHE A 278 -19.54 4.49 -2.40
N ARG A 279 -18.40 3.90 -2.00
CA ARG A 279 -17.53 3.16 -2.93
C ARG A 279 -18.23 1.94 -3.52
N LYS A 280 -18.94 1.15 -2.72
CA LYS A 280 -19.71 0.00 -3.21
C LYS A 280 -20.75 0.45 -4.24
N ARG A 281 -21.48 1.51 -3.94
CA ARG A 281 -22.47 2.08 -4.87
C ARG A 281 -21.84 2.57 -6.16
N SER A 282 -20.67 3.17 -6.14
CA SER A 282 -19.98 3.61 -7.36
C SER A 282 -19.68 2.49 -8.34
N GLN A 283 -19.74 1.22 -7.93
CA GLN A 283 -19.47 0.06 -8.79
C GLN A 283 -20.68 -0.38 -9.63
N TYR A 284 -21.90 0.00 -9.25
CA TYR A 284 -23.11 -0.43 -9.93
C TYR A 284 -24.17 0.68 -10.14
N ASP A 285 -24.03 1.82 -9.47
CA ASP A 285 -24.94 2.96 -9.56
C ASP A 285 -24.29 4.08 -10.38
N ILE A 286 -24.70 4.18 -11.65
CA ILE A 286 -24.15 5.19 -12.57
C ILE A 286 -24.40 6.63 -12.08
N GLY A 287 -25.51 6.84 -11.35
CA GLY A 287 -25.82 8.14 -10.77
C GLY A 287 -24.84 8.56 -9.68
N VAL A 288 -24.21 7.60 -8.98
CA VAL A 288 -23.09 7.84 -8.06
C VAL A 288 -21.79 7.99 -8.82
N GLN A 289 -21.53 7.08 -9.75
CA GLN A 289 -20.30 7.00 -10.52
C GLN A 289 -20.00 8.28 -11.30
N ASP A 290 -21.00 8.87 -11.93
CA ASP A 290 -20.85 10.10 -12.72
C ASP A 290 -20.69 11.38 -11.88
N THR A 291 -20.79 11.28 -10.56
CA THR A 291 -20.64 12.47 -9.70
C THR A 291 -19.19 12.95 -9.64
N PHE A 292 -19.02 14.26 -9.52
CA PHE A 292 -17.70 14.86 -9.25
C PHE A 292 -17.05 14.25 -7.99
N VAL A 293 -17.84 13.92 -6.97
CA VAL A 293 -17.36 13.33 -5.72
C VAL A 293 -16.73 11.96 -5.98
N ALA A 294 -17.38 11.07 -6.72
CA ALA A 294 -16.84 9.75 -7.05
C ALA A 294 -15.54 9.87 -7.88
N LYS A 295 -15.55 10.74 -8.89
CA LYS A 295 -14.36 11.04 -9.70
C LYS A 295 -13.20 11.59 -8.86
N MET A 296 -13.49 12.45 -7.88
CA MET A 296 -12.47 12.97 -6.96
C MET A 296 -11.89 11.87 -6.06
N VAL A 297 -12.71 10.96 -5.51
CA VAL A 297 -12.19 9.83 -4.72
C VAL A 297 -11.32 8.91 -5.58
N ALA A 298 -11.72 8.62 -6.83
CA ALA A 298 -10.92 7.83 -7.77
C ALA A 298 -9.58 8.55 -8.09
N ALA A 299 -9.62 9.86 -8.31
CA ALA A 299 -8.43 10.67 -8.57
C ALA A 299 -7.47 10.69 -7.38
N LEU A 300 -7.97 10.86 -6.15
CA LEU A 300 -7.15 10.77 -4.93
C LEU A 300 -6.40 9.44 -4.86
N ARG A 301 -7.10 8.32 -5.07
CA ARG A 301 -6.50 6.98 -5.06
C ARG A 301 -5.43 6.81 -6.14
N HIS A 302 -5.64 7.37 -7.31
CA HIS A 302 -4.64 7.40 -8.38
C HIS A 302 -3.40 8.18 -7.96
N GLU A 303 -3.56 9.37 -7.40
CA GLU A 303 -2.45 10.25 -7.05
C GLU A 303 -1.52 9.66 -5.98
N PHE A 304 -2.06 9.08 -4.91
CA PHE A 304 -1.20 8.57 -3.84
C PHE A 304 -0.79 7.09 -3.99
N GLY A 305 -1.64 6.28 -4.65
CA GLY A 305 -1.43 4.83 -4.75
C GLY A 305 -1.11 4.33 -6.15
N GLY A 306 -1.19 5.20 -7.18
CA GLY A 306 -1.05 4.80 -8.58
C GLY A 306 -2.12 3.79 -9.00
N HIS A 307 -3.31 3.80 -8.35
CA HIS A 307 -4.41 2.92 -8.73
C HIS A 307 -4.81 3.15 -10.19
N GLU A 308 -5.26 2.11 -10.86
CA GLU A 308 -5.68 2.21 -12.26
C GLU A 308 -6.82 3.19 -12.41
N ILE A 309 -6.77 3.97 -13.49
CA ILE A 309 -7.87 4.83 -13.90
C ILE A 309 -8.79 3.96 -14.74
N HIS A 310 -10.00 3.74 -14.27
CA HIS A 310 -11.07 3.22 -15.11
C HIS A 310 -11.44 4.36 -16.06
N LYS A 311 -11.13 4.20 -17.36
CA LYS A 311 -11.42 5.21 -18.37
C LYS A 311 -12.89 5.13 -18.74
N VAL A 312 -13.51 6.29 -18.91
CA VAL A 312 -14.84 6.38 -19.55
C VAL A 312 -14.72 5.75 -20.94
N GLU A 313 -15.38 4.61 -21.16
CA GLU A 313 -15.55 4.12 -22.52
C GLU A 313 -16.37 5.16 -23.28
N THR A 314 -15.72 5.94 -24.14
CA THR A 314 -16.43 6.77 -25.12
C THR A 314 -17.19 5.80 -26.03
N LYS A 315 -18.46 5.55 -25.71
CA LYS A 315 -19.36 4.89 -26.67
C LYS A 315 -19.32 5.76 -27.93
N SER A 316 -18.74 5.21 -28.98
CA SER A 316 -18.75 5.85 -30.30
C SER A 316 -20.21 6.14 -30.66
N VAL A 317 -20.47 7.38 -31.09
CA VAL A 317 -21.81 7.89 -31.44
C VAL A 317 -22.44 7.12 -32.63
N GLU A 318 -21.81 6.07 -33.12
CA GLU A 318 -22.24 5.26 -34.26
C GLU A 318 -23.24 4.14 -33.94
N GLU A 319 -23.53 3.84 -32.68
CA GLU A 319 -24.48 2.77 -32.30
C GLU A 319 -25.88 3.25 -31.90
N VAL A 320 -26.19 4.55 -31.99
CA VAL A 320 -27.53 5.09 -31.68
C VAL A 320 -28.37 5.38 -32.94
N SER A 321 -27.91 4.97 -34.13
CA SER A 321 -28.66 5.15 -35.37
C SER A 321 -28.82 3.79 -36.12
N LYS A 322 -29.47 2.83 -35.47
CA LYS A 322 -30.12 1.70 -36.17
C LYS A 322 -31.39 1.30 -35.46
#